data_12fee77f0d2b4ff51ceeaab628130ed6
#
_entry.id   12fee77f0d2b4ff51ceeaab628130ed6
#
_cell.length_a   1.000
_cell.length_b   1.000
_cell.length_c   1.000
_cell.angle_alpha   90.00
_cell.angle_beta   90.00
_cell.angle_gamma   90.00
#
_symmetry.space_group_name_H-M   'P 1'
#
loop_
_entity.id
_entity.type
_entity.pdbx_description
1 polymer ?
#
loop_
_entity_poly.entity_id
_entity_poly.type
_entity_poly.pdbx_seq_one_letter_code
_entity_poly.pdbx_strand_id
1 'polypeptide(L)'
;MNKIITLLIFLFFNMNLYSQEYNETIEFISSNPFSLNDIIENLDYQEKQEVFGKLIIPVDSNNLNKKYPLVIGVAGSLGWADHHYEYLKMYREMGIATFELNSFKSRGITSTVGTQNEVTIAAMIVDSYIALEKLSTHPLIDKNRISITGWSLGGGVTLFSAWLPVKNKFNKNLSFASHLAYYPPCFIEPENLEFSKSPIHILIGELDNWTPAPPCEMLVEKLKVNTNINITVYDNSHHSFDKNSPVIRNEEAYNFSDCIFKMTSNGKILMNYFQIPMSNSFLQKIGFMFCVGRGVDFGGNPISRKKSFIFSKEFMQKTLLD
;
A
#
# COMPACT_ATOMS: atom_id res chain seq x y z
N MET A 1 38.38 65.09 11.19
CA MET A 1 37.13 64.66 10.50
C MET A 1 37.15 63.17 10.42
N ASN A 2 36.59 62.48 11.43
CA ASN A 2 36.49 61.01 11.46
C ASN A 2 35.11 60.61 10.96
N LYS A 3 35.09 59.90 9.83
CA LYS A 3 33.86 59.27 9.30
C LYS A 3 33.70 57.90 9.98
N ILE A 4 32.68 57.79 10.82
CA ILE A 4 32.21 56.49 11.38
C ILE A 4 31.35 55.81 10.31
N ILE A 5 31.83 54.69 9.82
CA ILE A 5 31.05 53.79 8.91
C ILE A 5 30.27 52.84 9.81
N THR A 6 28.95 53.05 9.88
CA THR A 6 28.03 52.11 10.57
C THR A 6 27.73 50.94 9.65
N LEU A 7 28.28 49.78 9.99
CA LEU A 7 28.04 48.53 9.29
C LEU A 7 26.73 47.93 9.82
N LEU A 8 25.65 48.00 9.04
CA LEU A 8 24.39 47.33 9.32
C LEU A 8 24.55 45.84 8.96
N ILE A 9 24.69 45.00 9.97
CA ILE A 9 24.66 43.52 9.83
C ILE A 9 23.18 43.14 9.77
N PHE A 10 22.68 42.79 8.58
CA PHE A 10 21.41 42.07 8.43
C PHE A 10 21.59 40.61 8.86
N LEU A 11 21.22 40.26 10.08
CA LEU A 11 21.00 38.90 10.51
C LEU A 11 19.74 38.34 9.83
N PHE A 12 19.94 37.59 8.75
CA PHE A 12 18.90 36.72 8.23
C PHE A 12 18.66 35.59 9.25
N PHE A 13 17.67 35.73 10.10
CA PHE A 13 17.11 34.62 10.83
C PHE A 13 16.42 33.69 9.82
N ASN A 14 17.10 32.62 9.42
CA ASN A 14 16.44 31.47 8.84
C ASN A 14 15.54 30.86 9.93
N MET A 15 14.30 31.32 10.03
CA MET A 15 13.27 30.61 10.76
C MET A 15 13.03 29.30 9.99
N ASN A 16 13.65 28.22 10.44
CA ASN A 16 13.17 26.88 10.10
C ASN A 16 11.73 26.80 10.66
N LEU A 17 10.75 26.99 9.80
CA LEU A 17 9.36 26.69 10.07
C LEU A 17 9.27 25.15 10.20
N TYR A 18 9.57 24.63 11.40
CA TYR A 18 9.15 23.30 11.74
C TYR A 18 7.62 23.30 11.71
N SER A 19 7.02 22.67 10.72
CA SER A 19 5.59 22.38 10.77
C SER A 19 5.34 21.54 12.02
N GLN A 20 4.47 21.99 12.88
CA GLN A 20 4.09 21.24 14.07
C GLN A 20 3.30 20.01 13.60
N GLU A 21 3.74 18.79 13.94
CA GLU A 21 3.00 17.58 13.64
C GLU A 21 1.98 17.29 14.73
N TYR A 22 0.71 17.12 14.33
CA TYR A 22 -0.33 16.55 15.18
C TYR A 22 -0.29 15.03 15.05
N ASN A 23 -0.23 14.33 16.17
CA ASN A 23 -0.13 12.87 16.22
C ASN A 23 -1.31 12.29 17.01
N GLU A 24 -1.99 11.29 16.44
CA GLU A 24 -3.11 10.59 17.07
C GLU A 24 -3.06 9.10 16.76
N THR A 25 -3.37 8.25 17.76
CA THR A 25 -3.66 6.83 17.53
C THR A 25 -5.16 6.67 17.36
N ILE A 26 -5.58 6.11 16.23
CA ILE A 26 -6.98 5.86 15.92
C ILE A 26 -7.21 4.36 15.96
N GLU A 27 -8.15 3.95 16.81
CA GLU A 27 -8.57 2.56 17.00
C GLU A 27 -9.95 2.33 16.40
N PHE A 28 -10.17 1.14 15.85
CA PHE A 28 -11.43 0.75 15.24
C PHE A 28 -11.61 -0.77 15.23
N ILE A 29 -12.86 -1.22 15.09
CA ILE A 29 -13.17 -2.65 14.97
C ILE A 29 -13.18 -3.02 13.48
N SER A 30 -12.35 -3.98 13.11
CA SER A 30 -12.23 -4.60 11.80
C SER A 30 -12.66 -6.08 11.86
N SER A 31 -12.24 -6.88 10.88
CA SER A 31 -12.54 -8.31 10.80
C SER A 31 -11.34 -9.09 10.23
N ASN A 32 -11.37 -10.43 10.39
CA ASN A 32 -10.32 -11.35 9.95
C ASN A 32 -10.77 -12.28 8.79
N PRO A 33 -11.24 -11.77 7.62
CA PRO A 33 -11.51 -12.64 6.48
C PRO A 33 -10.23 -13.30 5.98
N PHE A 34 -10.31 -14.58 5.62
CA PHE A 34 -9.18 -15.30 5.04
C PHE A 34 -8.98 -14.93 3.56
N SER A 35 -10.07 -14.80 2.81
CA SER A 35 -10.06 -14.59 1.36
C SER A 35 -10.91 -13.39 0.94
N LEU A 36 -10.73 -12.92 -0.31
CA LEU A 36 -11.60 -11.88 -0.89
C LEU A 36 -13.06 -12.36 -1.01
N ASN A 37 -13.27 -13.69 -1.17
CA ASN A 37 -14.61 -14.27 -1.16
C ASN A 37 -15.31 -14.07 0.18
N ASP A 38 -14.59 -14.14 1.30
CA ASP A 38 -15.17 -13.90 2.63
C ASP A 38 -15.62 -12.44 2.79
N ILE A 39 -14.90 -11.48 2.17
CA ILE A 39 -15.35 -10.08 2.12
C ILE A 39 -16.65 -9.98 1.33
N ILE A 40 -16.72 -10.64 0.16
CA ILE A 40 -17.83 -10.50 -0.77
C ILE A 40 -19.09 -11.19 -0.25
N GLU A 41 -18.97 -12.37 0.34
CA GLU A 41 -20.13 -13.21 0.67
C GLU A 41 -20.46 -13.26 2.16
N ASN A 42 -19.44 -13.10 3.05
CA ASN A 42 -19.57 -13.46 4.46
C ASN A 42 -18.93 -12.46 5.44
N LEU A 43 -18.76 -11.18 5.06
CA LEU A 43 -18.02 -10.20 5.88
C LEU A 43 -18.62 -10.03 7.29
N ASP A 44 -19.95 -10.04 7.42
CA ASP A 44 -20.64 -9.83 8.69
C ASP A 44 -20.43 -10.99 9.69
N TYR A 45 -20.06 -12.17 9.18
CA TYR A 45 -19.83 -13.37 9.97
C TYR A 45 -18.35 -13.58 10.33
N GLN A 46 -17.46 -12.72 9.84
CA GLN A 46 -16.03 -12.81 10.13
C GLN A 46 -15.73 -12.39 11.57
N GLU A 47 -14.73 -13.06 12.16
CA GLU A 47 -14.23 -12.71 13.49
C GLU A 47 -13.84 -11.24 13.55
N LYS A 48 -14.29 -10.55 14.60
CA LYS A 48 -13.97 -9.14 14.81
C LYS A 48 -12.55 -8.98 15.36
N GLN A 49 -11.89 -7.93 14.92
CA GLN A 49 -10.52 -7.63 15.28
C GLN A 49 -10.37 -6.15 15.63
N GLU A 50 -9.84 -5.86 16.79
CA GLU A 50 -9.39 -4.50 17.12
C GLU A 50 -8.15 -4.16 16.31
N VAL A 51 -8.21 -3.06 15.57
CA VAL A 51 -7.11 -2.57 14.74
C VAL A 51 -6.84 -1.12 15.08
N PHE A 52 -5.58 -0.73 15.04
CA PHE A 52 -5.19 0.65 15.21
C PHE A 52 -4.26 1.13 14.10
N GLY A 53 -4.17 2.44 13.97
CA GLY A 53 -3.17 3.10 13.14
C GLY A 53 -2.75 4.43 13.75
N LYS A 54 -1.63 4.95 13.24
CA LYS A 54 -1.07 6.22 13.69
C LYS A 54 -1.31 7.29 12.64
N LEU A 55 -2.13 8.27 12.95
CA LEU A 55 -2.38 9.46 12.15
C LEU A 55 -1.33 10.53 12.49
N ILE A 56 -0.67 11.08 11.46
CA ILE A 56 0.24 12.22 11.60
C ILE A 56 -0.18 13.28 10.59
N ILE A 57 -0.47 14.49 11.07
CA ILE A 57 -0.89 15.63 10.25
C ILE A 57 0.16 16.73 10.34
N PRO A 58 0.71 17.21 9.21
CA PRO A 58 1.64 18.35 9.18
C PRO A 58 0.85 19.66 9.34
N VAL A 59 0.60 20.08 10.60
CA VAL A 59 -0.30 21.19 10.91
C VAL A 59 0.33 22.52 10.49
N ASP A 60 -0.45 23.31 9.76
CA ASP A 60 -0.15 24.70 9.45
C ASP A 60 -0.73 25.61 10.56
N SER A 61 0.12 26.12 11.41
CA SER A 61 -0.29 26.98 12.53
C SER A 61 -0.99 28.27 12.08
N ASN A 62 -0.82 28.68 10.83
CA ASN A 62 -1.45 29.87 10.27
C ASN A 62 -2.87 29.60 9.71
N ASN A 63 -3.29 28.32 9.61
CA ASN A 63 -4.60 27.95 9.09
C ASN A 63 -5.20 26.74 9.85
N LEU A 64 -5.79 27.04 11.00
CA LEU A 64 -6.37 26.02 11.88
C LEU A 64 -7.62 25.33 11.32
N ASN A 65 -8.25 25.88 10.29
CA ASN A 65 -9.43 25.29 9.63
C ASN A 65 -9.07 24.49 8.37
N LYS A 66 -7.79 24.35 8.05
CA LYS A 66 -7.32 23.60 6.88
C LYS A 66 -7.66 22.11 7.02
N LYS A 67 -8.25 21.55 5.97
CA LYS A 67 -8.39 20.11 5.82
C LYS A 67 -7.25 19.55 4.95
N TYR A 68 -6.66 18.47 5.41
CA TYR A 68 -5.49 17.86 4.79
C TYR A 68 -5.87 16.68 3.93
N PRO A 69 -5.30 16.54 2.73
CA PRO A 69 -5.31 15.25 2.04
C PRO A 69 -4.54 14.22 2.89
N LEU A 70 -4.82 12.94 2.65
CA LEU A 70 -4.26 11.86 3.45
C LEU A 70 -3.77 10.71 2.57
N VAL A 71 -2.66 10.09 2.98
CA VAL A 71 -2.22 8.78 2.45
C VAL A 71 -2.31 7.74 3.56
N ILE A 72 -3.10 6.68 3.32
CA ILE A 72 -3.08 5.46 4.13
C ILE A 72 -1.95 4.58 3.62
N GLY A 73 -0.94 4.33 4.46
CA GLY A 73 0.17 3.42 4.18
C GLY A 73 -0.11 2.01 4.70
N VAL A 74 0.24 1.00 3.91
CA VAL A 74 0.02 -0.42 4.21
C VAL A 74 1.33 -1.21 4.07
N ALA A 75 1.78 -1.82 5.16
CA ALA A 75 3.05 -2.55 5.23
C ALA A 75 3.05 -3.85 4.41
N GLY A 76 4.24 -4.35 4.09
CA GLY A 76 4.46 -5.66 3.46
C GLY A 76 4.44 -6.83 4.46
N SER A 77 4.74 -8.05 3.98
CA SER A 77 4.71 -9.29 4.77
C SER A 77 5.70 -9.32 5.96
N LEU A 78 6.70 -8.47 5.96
CA LEU A 78 7.66 -8.27 7.05
C LEU A 78 7.28 -7.12 8.00
N GLY A 79 6.04 -6.60 7.90
CA GLY A 79 5.63 -5.42 8.65
C GLY A 79 6.22 -4.12 8.09
N TRP A 80 6.23 -3.09 8.93
CA TRP A 80 6.78 -1.77 8.60
C TRP A 80 8.31 -1.79 8.55
N ALA A 81 8.88 -1.07 7.57
CA ALA A 81 10.32 -0.96 7.35
C ALA A 81 10.71 0.52 7.13
N ASP A 82 12.00 0.84 7.34
CA ASP A 82 12.51 2.22 7.31
C ASP A 82 12.15 2.98 6.03
N HIS A 83 12.28 2.34 4.86
CA HIS A 83 11.93 2.98 3.59
C HIS A 83 10.45 3.34 3.48
N HIS A 84 9.52 2.58 4.08
CA HIS A 84 8.11 2.95 4.15
C HIS A 84 7.91 4.26 4.92
N TYR A 85 8.59 4.41 6.07
CA TYR A 85 8.54 5.64 6.87
C TYR A 85 9.16 6.84 6.14
N GLU A 86 10.16 6.61 5.29
CA GLU A 86 10.75 7.67 4.47
C GLU A 86 9.74 8.22 3.46
N TYR A 87 8.93 7.35 2.80
CA TYR A 87 7.82 7.81 1.95
C TYR A 87 6.77 8.58 2.74
N LEU A 88 6.33 8.05 3.88
CA LEU A 88 5.35 8.75 4.72
C LEU A 88 5.87 10.11 5.18
N LYS A 89 7.15 10.21 5.54
CA LYS A 89 7.79 11.49 5.89
C LYS A 89 7.79 12.45 4.70
N MET A 90 8.18 11.98 3.51
CA MET A 90 8.15 12.79 2.29
C MET A 90 6.76 13.34 2.00
N TYR A 91 5.70 12.54 2.18
CA TYR A 91 4.32 13.01 1.98
C TYR A 91 3.94 14.10 3.00
N ARG A 92 4.35 13.97 4.28
CA ARG A 92 4.12 15.03 5.27
C ARG A 92 4.87 16.33 4.93
N GLU A 93 6.08 16.24 4.41
CA GLU A 93 6.84 17.39 3.92
C GLU A 93 6.16 18.10 2.72
N MET A 94 5.27 17.40 1.99
CA MET A 94 4.42 17.97 0.94
C MET A 94 3.11 18.57 1.49
N GLY A 95 2.85 18.48 2.79
CA GLY A 95 1.59 18.93 3.39
C GLY A 95 0.45 17.91 3.33
N ILE A 96 0.75 16.63 3.11
CA ILE A 96 -0.20 15.53 3.09
C ILE A 96 -0.13 14.79 4.43
N ALA A 97 -1.27 14.58 5.09
CA ALA A 97 -1.35 13.75 6.28
C ALA A 97 -1.04 12.28 5.95
N THR A 98 -0.57 11.51 6.93
CA THR A 98 -0.27 10.10 6.74
C THR A 98 -0.91 9.26 7.83
N PHE A 99 -1.38 8.06 7.46
CA PHE A 99 -1.90 7.07 8.39
C PHE A 99 -1.11 5.77 8.25
N GLU A 100 -0.37 5.42 9.30
CA GLU A 100 0.34 4.15 9.43
C GLU A 100 -0.64 3.08 9.90
N LEU A 101 -1.16 2.25 8.98
CA LEU A 101 -2.08 1.17 9.31
C LEU A 101 -1.32 -0.01 9.93
N ASN A 102 -1.67 -0.39 11.17
CA ASN A 102 -0.95 -1.41 11.94
C ASN A 102 -1.65 -2.77 11.96
N SER A 103 -2.02 -3.32 10.81
CA SER A 103 -2.72 -4.61 10.69
C SER A 103 -1.99 -5.77 11.37
N PHE A 104 -0.66 -5.82 11.25
CA PHE A 104 0.18 -6.86 11.86
C PHE A 104 0.26 -6.71 13.39
N LYS A 105 0.67 -5.53 13.85
CA LYS A 105 0.85 -5.27 15.28
C LYS A 105 -0.44 -5.40 16.06
N SER A 106 -1.57 -5.04 15.48
CA SER A 106 -2.91 -5.19 16.05
C SER A 106 -3.29 -6.66 16.30
N ARG A 107 -2.69 -7.58 15.57
CA ARG A 107 -2.89 -9.03 15.69
C ARG A 107 -1.75 -9.73 16.45
N GLY A 108 -0.79 -8.97 16.99
CA GLY A 108 0.38 -9.55 17.67
C GLY A 108 1.34 -10.29 16.74
N ILE A 109 1.26 -10.02 15.42
CA ILE A 109 2.06 -10.68 14.39
C ILE A 109 3.17 -9.73 13.93
N THR A 110 4.36 -10.27 13.70
CA THR A 110 5.51 -9.50 13.20
C THR A 110 5.80 -9.74 11.73
N SER A 111 5.47 -10.94 11.23
CA SER A 111 5.72 -11.35 9.84
C SER A 111 4.77 -12.46 9.43
N THR A 112 4.36 -12.48 8.17
CA THR A 112 3.64 -13.59 7.53
C THR A 112 4.46 -14.23 6.41
N VAL A 113 5.76 -13.92 6.31
CA VAL A 113 6.69 -14.54 5.35
C VAL A 113 6.78 -16.05 5.61
N GLY A 114 6.72 -16.84 4.55
CA GLY A 114 6.80 -18.31 4.63
C GLY A 114 5.45 -19.03 4.77
N THR A 115 4.37 -18.32 5.13
CA THR A 115 3.02 -18.88 5.24
C THR A 115 1.96 -18.08 4.48
N GLN A 116 2.06 -16.73 4.52
CA GLN A 116 1.15 -15.77 3.89
C GLN A 116 -0.31 -15.91 4.38
N ASN A 117 -0.54 -16.35 5.61
CA ASN A 117 -1.89 -16.62 6.13
C ASN A 117 -2.19 -16.13 7.55
N GLU A 118 -1.20 -15.68 8.34
CA GLU A 118 -1.41 -15.09 9.66
C GLU A 118 -2.11 -13.73 9.59
N VAL A 119 -1.75 -12.92 8.58
CA VAL A 119 -2.44 -11.68 8.21
C VAL A 119 -2.61 -11.70 6.70
N THR A 120 -3.86 -11.80 6.24
CA THR A 120 -4.18 -11.96 4.83
C THR A 120 -4.37 -10.63 4.10
N ILE A 121 -4.24 -10.62 2.77
CA ILE A 121 -4.62 -9.45 1.94
C ILE A 121 -6.07 -9.05 2.25
N ALA A 122 -6.98 -10.02 2.39
CA ALA A 122 -8.39 -9.77 2.66
C ALA A 122 -8.60 -9.04 3.99
N ALA A 123 -7.98 -9.50 5.08
CA ALA A 123 -8.06 -8.83 6.38
C ALA A 123 -7.54 -7.38 6.31
N MET A 124 -6.39 -7.17 5.65
CA MET A 124 -5.79 -5.84 5.51
C MET A 124 -6.61 -4.91 4.59
N ILE A 125 -7.35 -5.43 3.61
CA ILE A 125 -8.30 -4.65 2.81
C ILE A 125 -9.46 -4.17 3.68
N VAL A 126 -10.02 -5.04 4.53
CA VAL A 126 -11.08 -4.64 5.48
C VAL A 126 -10.54 -3.56 6.43
N ASP A 127 -9.36 -3.76 7.00
CA ASP A 127 -8.70 -2.77 7.86
C ASP A 127 -8.58 -1.42 7.13
N SER A 128 -8.17 -1.43 5.86
CA SER A 128 -7.96 -0.21 5.05
C SER A 128 -9.27 0.53 4.77
N TYR A 129 -10.36 -0.18 4.50
CA TYR A 129 -11.67 0.43 4.25
C TYR A 129 -12.32 0.97 5.53
N ILE A 130 -12.21 0.26 6.64
CA ILE A 130 -12.69 0.76 7.94
C ILE A 130 -11.87 1.99 8.38
N ALA A 131 -10.54 1.98 8.14
CA ALA A 131 -9.69 3.15 8.35
C ALA A 131 -10.12 4.33 7.46
N LEU A 132 -10.38 4.09 6.16
CA LEU A 132 -10.91 5.11 5.25
C LEU A 132 -12.20 5.73 5.80
N GLU A 133 -13.15 4.90 6.23
CA GLU A 133 -14.42 5.35 6.78
C GLU A 133 -14.22 6.20 8.05
N LYS A 134 -13.42 5.72 8.99
CA LYS A 134 -13.10 6.43 10.23
C LYS A 134 -12.41 7.77 9.97
N LEU A 135 -11.39 7.77 9.11
CA LEU A 135 -10.61 8.97 8.77
C LEU A 135 -11.41 9.98 7.94
N SER A 136 -12.38 9.53 7.17
CA SER A 136 -13.27 10.43 6.39
C SER A 136 -14.13 11.33 7.27
N THR A 137 -14.33 10.98 8.51
CA THR A 137 -15.08 11.76 9.51
C THR A 137 -14.19 12.63 10.41
N HIS A 138 -12.86 12.50 10.29
CA HIS A 138 -11.92 13.28 11.09
C HIS A 138 -11.97 14.76 10.70
N PRO A 139 -12.05 15.71 11.66
CA PRO A 139 -12.29 17.14 11.39
C PRO A 139 -11.20 17.78 10.51
N LEU A 140 -9.96 17.32 10.61
CA LEU A 140 -8.82 17.87 9.87
C LEU A 140 -8.54 17.14 8.54
N ILE A 141 -9.27 16.09 8.18
CA ILE A 141 -9.04 15.34 6.95
C ILE A 141 -10.06 15.70 5.86
N ASP A 142 -9.56 15.87 4.64
CA ASP A 142 -10.41 15.99 3.47
C ASP A 142 -10.79 14.60 2.95
N LYS A 143 -12.02 14.20 3.20
CA LYS A 143 -12.55 12.87 2.83
C LYS A 143 -12.50 12.55 1.34
N ASN A 144 -12.41 13.56 0.48
CA ASN A 144 -12.35 13.39 -0.97
C ASN A 144 -10.92 13.22 -1.49
N ARG A 145 -9.91 13.42 -0.63
CA ARG A 145 -8.49 13.36 -0.96
C ARG A 145 -7.76 12.38 -0.05
N ILE A 146 -8.24 11.14 0.02
CA ILE A 146 -7.60 10.05 0.76
C ILE A 146 -7.12 9.01 -0.24
N SER A 147 -5.81 8.82 -0.35
CA SER A 147 -5.17 7.81 -1.18
C SER A 147 -4.67 6.63 -0.35
N ILE A 148 -4.42 5.51 -1.02
CA ILE A 148 -3.80 4.34 -0.41
C ILE A 148 -2.49 4.00 -1.11
N THR A 149 -1.46 3.65 -0.34
CA THR A 149 -0.18 3.15 -0.84
C THR A 149 0.27 1.96 -0.01
N GLY A 150 0.94 1.00 -0.63
CA GLY A 150 1.41 -0.17 0.09
C GLY A 150 2.49 -0.93 -0.64
N TRP A 151 3.23 -1.74 0.10
CA TRP A 151 4.43 -2.43 -0.34
C TRP A 151 4.25 -3.94 -0.25
N SER A 152 4.59 -4.69 -1.31
CA SER A 152 4.50 -6.16 -1.35
C SER A 152 3.07 -6.65 -1.07
N LEU A 153 2.86 -7.36 0.04
CA LEU A 153 1.53 -7.73 0.52
C LEU A 153 0.61 -6.50 0.61
N GLY A 154 1.10 -5.39 1.19
CA GLY A 154 0.40 -4.11 1.22
C GLY A 154 0.19 -3.51 -0.17
N GLY A 155 1.07 -3.79 -1.13
CA GLY A 155 0.88 -3.48 -2.56
C GLY A 155 -0.32 -4.23 -3.12
N GLY A 156 -0.49 -5.50 -2.76
CA GLY A 156 -1.68 -6.30 -3.08
C GLY A 156 -2.95 -5.72 -2.47
N VAL A 157 -2.90 -5.31 -1.22
CA VAL A 157 -4.01 -4.59 -0.56
C VAL A 157 -4.37 -3.33 -1.35
N THR A 158 -3.38 -2.53 -1.73
CA THR A 158 -3.57 -1.31 -2.51
C THR A 158 -4.20 -1.58 -3.87
N LEU A 159 -3.73 -2.60 -4.59
CA LEU A 159 -4.26 -2.98 -5.91
C LEU A 159 -5.69 -3.52 -5.81
N PHE A 160 -5.93 -4.50 -4.95
CA PHE A 160 -7.24 -5.16 -4.86
C PHE A 160 -8.29 -4.37 -4.07
N SER A 161 -7.91 -3.34 -3.31
CA SER A 161 -8.88 -2.36 -2.79
C SER A 161 -9.54 -1.56 -3.91
N ALA A 162 -8.93 -1.47 -5.10
CA ALA A 162 -9.56 -0.86 -6.27
C ALA A 162 -10.55 -1.80 -6.99
N TRP A 163 -10.55 -3.11 -6.70
CA TRP A 163 -11.42 -4.08 -7.36
C TRP A 163 -12.88 -3.92 -6.93
N LEU A 164 -13.79 -3.64 -7.88
CA LEU A 164 -15.17 -3.25 -7.58
C LEU A 164 -15.96 -4.28 -6.79
N PRO A 165 -15.85 -5.61 -7.03
CA PRO A 165 -16.56 -6.59 -6.21
C PRO A 165 -16.27 -6.48 -4.70
N VAL A 166 -15.02 -6.16 -4.33
CA VAL A 166 -14.62 -5.88 -2.94
C VAL A 166 -15.05 -4.49 -2.51
N LYS A 167 -14.70 -3.46 -3.28
CA LYS A 167 -15.05 -2.06 -2.95
C LYS A 167 -16.53 -1.88 -2.66
N ASN A 168 -17.41 -2.53 -3.40
CA ASN A 168 -18.87 -2.39 -3.29
C ASN A 168 -19.46 -3.01 -2.01
N LYS A 169 -18.65 -3.69 -1.20
CA LYS A 169 -19.04 -4.19 0.13
C LYS A 169 -18.90 -3.16 1.24
N PHE A 170 -18.22 -2.07 0.96
CA PHE A 170 -18.01 -0.95 1.89
C PHE A 170 -18.87 0.25 1.52
N ASN A 171 -18.73 1.35 2.25
CA ASN A 171 -19.49 2.57 2.01
C ASN A 171 -19.33 3.07 0.57
N LYS A 172 -20.43 3.01 -0.20
CA LYS A 172 -20.44 3.37 -1.63
C LYS A 172 -20.12 4.84 -1.90
N ASN A 173 -20.29 5.71 -0.90
CA ASN A 173 -20.02 7.14 -1.01
C ASN A 173 -18.54 7.49 -0.73
N LEU A 174 -17.72 6.50 -0.33
CA LEU A 174 -16.30 6.65 -0.10
C LEU A 174 -15.50 5.87 -1.12
N SER A 175 -14.38 6.45 -1.54
CA SER A 175 -13.41 5.83 -2.44
C SER A 175 -12.04 6.38 -2.13
N PHE A 176 -11.01 5.58 -2.32
CA PHE A 176 -9.67 6.12 -2.39
C PHE A 176 -9.51 7.03 -3.61
N ALA A 177 -8.88 8.18 -3.42
CA ALA A 177 -8.61 9.14 -4.49
C ALA A 177 -7.59 8.60 -5.51
N SER A 178 -6.65 7.77 -5.05
CA SER A 178 -5.69 7.05 -5.90
C SER A 178 -5.09 5.84 -5.18
N HIS A 179 -4.45 4.95 -5.96
CA HIS A 179 -3.83 3.72 -5.50
C HIS A 179 -2.39 3.64 -6.06
N LEU A 180 -1.37 3.68 -5.18
CA LEU A 180 0.02 3.52 -5.57
C LEU A 180 0.58 2.23 -4.97
N ALA A 181 0.68 1.18 -5.77
CA ALA A 181 1.07 -0.17 -5.35
C ALA A 181 2.55 -0.45 -5.68
N TYR A 182 3.35 -0.75 -4.68
CA TYR A 182 4.74 -1.16 -4.84
C TYR A 182 4.82 -2.69 -4.86
N TYR A 183 5.36 -3.22 -5.95
CA TYR A 183 5.62 -4.64 -6.19
C TYR A 183 4.49 -5.57 -5.65
N PRO A 184 3.24 -5.37 -6.14
CA PRO A 184 2.07 -6.14 -5.71
C PRO A 184 2.08 -7.57 -6.27
N PRO A 185 1.38 -8.53 -5.62
CA PRO A 185 1.23 -9.90 -6.10
C PRO A 185 0.22 -10.01 -7.25
N CYS A 186 0.57 -9.56 -8.46
CA CYS A 186 -0.30 -9.60 -9.64
C CYS A 186 -0.50 -11.02 -10.22
N PHE A 187 0.17 -12.03 -9.69
CA PHE A 187 -0.07 -13.43 -10.04
C PHE A 187 -1.44 -13.96 -9.58
N ILE A 188 -2.22 -13.14 -8.87
CA ILE A 188 -3.66 -13.34 -8.64
C ILE A 188 -4.41 -12.66 -9.77
N GLU A 189 -4.95 -13.45 -10.71
CA GLU A 189 -5.60 -12.96 -11.93
C GLU A 189 -7.12 -12.99 -11.79
N PRO A 190 -7.80 -11.81 -11.70
CA PRO A 190 -9.26 -11.75 -11.57
C PRO A 190 -9.96 -12.03 -12.90
N GLU A 191 -11.04 -12.83 -12.87
CA GLU A 191 -11.98 -12.99 -13.99
C GLU A 191 -12.80 -11.71 -14.23
N ASN A 192 -13.23 -11.06 -13.15
CA ASN A 192 -13.92 -9.77 -13.22
C ASN A 192 -12.89 -8.64 -13.29
N LEU A 193 -12.85 -7.92 -14.39
CA LEU A 193 -11.91 -6.83 -14.68
C LEU A 193 -12.46 -5.43 -14.31
N GLU A 194 -13.47 -5.36 -13.46
CA GLU A 194 -14.05 -4.10 -13.01
C GLU A 194 -13.25 -3.53 -11.83
N PHE A 195 -12.56 -2.44 -12.08
CA PHE A 195 -11.78 -1.71 -11.08
C PHE A 195 -12.26 -0.25 -10.94
N SER A 196 -11.88 0.39 -9.85
CA SER A 196 -12.16 1.80 -9.58
C SER A 196 -11.68 2.69 -10.72
N LYS A 197 -12.37 3.80 -10.94
CA LYS A 197 -11.94 4.85 -11.89
C LYS A 197 -10.84 5.76 -11.35
N SER A 198 -10.56 5.68 -10.05
CA SER A 198 -9.42 6.40 -9.45
C SER A 198 -8.10 5.95 -10.06
N PRO A 199 -7.11 6.83 -10.20
CA PRO A 199 -5.80 6.46 -10.73
C PRO A 199 -5.15 5.32 -9.95
N ILE A 200 -4.65 4.30 -10.66
CA ILE A 200 -3.88 3.18 -10.12
C ILE A 200 -2.51 3.20 -10.78
N HIS A 201 -1.44 3.08 -10.00
CA HIS A 201 -0.11 2.90 -10.55
C HIS A 201 0.66 1.81 -9.82
N ILE A 202 1.30 0.93 -10.57
CA ILE A 202 2.16 -0.15 -10.07
C ILE A 202 3.62 0.23 -10.29
N LEU A 203 4.44 0.10 -9.25
CA LEU A 203 5.90 0.21 -9.31
C LEU A 203 6.49 -1.16 -8.98
N ILE A 204 7.30 -1.74 -9.89
CA ILE A 204 7.81 -3.09 -9.72
C ILE A 204 9.23 -3.21 -10.28
N GLY A 205 10.02 -4.15 -9.75
CA GLY A 205 11.36 -4.46 -10.25
C GLY A 205 11.31 -5.51 -11.35
N GLU A 206 12.17 -5.35 -12.39
CA GLU A 206 12.31 -6.30 -13.49
C GLU A 206 12.74 -7.71 -13.01
N LEU A 207 13.61 -7.76 -12.01
CA LEU A 207 14.19 -8.99 -11.46
C LEU A 207 13.45 -9.50 -10.21
N ASP A 208 12.24 -8.98 -9.95
CA ASP A 208 11.45 -9.41 -8.80
C ASP A 208 10.99 -10.87 -8.99
N ASN A 209 11.50 -11.77 -8.14
CA ASN A 209 11.13 -13.17 -8.12
C ASN A 209 10.24 -13.54 -6.91
N TRP A 210 9.88 -12.56 -6.10
CA TRP A 210 8.88 -12.71 -5.03
C TRP A 210 7.48 -12.45 -5.56
N THR A 211 7.31 -11.29 -6.21
CA THR A 211 6.09 -10.86 -6.89
C THR A 211 6.45 -10.42 -8.31
N PRO A 212 6.56 -11.35 -9.25
CA PRO A 212 7.17 -11.10 -10.56
C PRO A 212 6.45 -10.02 -11.38
N ALA A 213 7.22 -9.27 -12.19
CA ALA A 213 6.72 -8.17 -13.02
C ALA A 213 5.81 -8.62 -14.17
N PRO A 214 6.09 -9.72 -14.93
CA PRO A 214 5.27 -10.09 -16.08
C PRO A 214 3.78 -10.26 -15.80
N PRO A 215 3.33 -10.90 -14.70
CA PRO A 215 1.91 -10.92 -14.34
C PRO A 215 1.30 -9.53 -14.13
N CYS A 216 2.05 -8.56 -13.58
CA CYS A 216 1.58 -7.19 -13.42
C CYS A 216 1.42 -6.48 -14.77
N GLU A 217 2.36 -6.65 -15.68
CA GLU A 217 2.28 -6.11 -17.05
C GLU A 217 1.05 -6.68 -17.78
N MET A 218 0.84 -7.99 -17.70
CA MET A 218 -0.33 -8.66 -18.29
C MET A 218 -1.65 -8.15 -17.70
N LEU A 219 -1.71 -7.96 -16.38
CA LEU A 219 -2.90 -7.45 -15.71
C LEU A 219 -3.20 -6.00 -16.15
N VAL A 220 -2.18 -5.15 -16.19
CA VAL A 220 -2.33 -3.75 -16.65
C VAL A 220 -2.81 -3.69 -18.09
N GLU A 221 -2.25 -4.50 -18.98
CA GLU A 221 -2.71 -4.56 -20.39
C GLU A 221 -4.20 -4.92 -20.50
N LYS A 222 -4.70 -5.83 -19.66
CA LYS A 222 -6.12 -6.20 -19.63
C LYS A 222 -6.99 -5.08 -19.07
N LEU A 223 -6.52 -4.38 -18.04
CA LEU A 223 -7.30 -3.38 -17.30
C LEU A 223 -7.31 -1.99 -17.95
N LYS A 224 -6.24 -1.59 -18.64
CA LYS A 224 -6.08 -0.22 -19.18
C LYS A 224 -7.17 0.23 -20.14
N VAL A 225 -7.91 -0.71 -20.72
CA VAL A 225 -9.04 -0.42 -21.64
C VAL A 225 -10.16 0.33 -20.91
N ASN A 226 -10.44 -0.03 -19.64
CA ASN A 226 -11.57 0.49 -18.88
C ASN A 226 -11.18 1.13 -17.53
N THR A 227 -9.89 1.11 -17.18
CA THR A 227 -9.36 1.56 -15.89
C THR A 227 -8.18 2.49 -16.11
N ASN A 228 -8.10 3.57 -15.32
CA ASN A 228 -6.93 4.44 -15.31
C ASN A 228 -5.79 3.77 -14.51
N ILE A 229 -5.15 2.79 -15.13
CA ILE A 229 -4.05 2.01 -14.53
C ILE A 229 -2.81 2.07 -15.39
N ASN A 230 -1.65 2.21 -14.74
CA ASN A 230 -0.33 2.21 -15.37
C ASN A 230 0.67 1.42 -14.52
N ILE A 231 1.80 1.08 -15.14
CA ILE A 231 2.91 0.36 -14.50
C ILE A 231 4.24 1.01 -14.87
N THR A 232 5.17 1.03 -13.91
CA THR A 232 6.59 1.32 -14.14
C THR A 232 7.40 0.13 -13.70
N VAL A 233 8.10 -0.50 -14.62
CA VAL A 233 9.06 -1.56 -14.36
C VAL A 233 10.46 -0.93 -14.25
N TYR A 234 11.16 -1.20 -13.16
CA TYR A 234 12.51 -0.69 -12.91
C TYR A 234 13.56 -1.71 -13.29
N ASP A 235 14.41 -1.37 -14.26
CA ASP A 235 15.47 -2.23 -14.76
C ASP A 235 16.43 -2.67 -13.65
N ASN A 236 16.94 -3.89 -13.73
CA ASN A 236 17.93 -4.46 -12.79
C ASN A 236 17.54 -4.33 -11.32
N SER A 237 16.27 -4.43 -11.00
CA SER A 237 15.70 -4.20 -9.67
C SER A 237 14.96 -5.43 -9.18
N HIS A 238 15.32 -5.87 -7.98
CA HIS A 238 14.67 -6.96 -7.26
C HIS A 238 13.46 -6.46 -6.43
N HIS A 239 12.80 -7.37 -5.73
CA HIS A 239 11.76 -7.03 -4.74
C HIS A 239 12.30 -6.03 -3.70
N SER A 240 11.49 -5.08 -3.27
CA SER A 240 11.91 -3.99 -2.35
C SER A 240 13.10 -3.17 -2.86
N PHE A 241 13.16 -2.88 -4.16
CA PHE A 241 14.22 -2.08 -4.81
C PHE A 241 14.39 -0.68 -4.21
N ASP A 242 13.41 -0.20 -3.49
CA ASP A 242 13.35 1.10 -2.84
C ASP A 242 13.96 1.12 -1.42
N LYS A 243 14.47 -0.02 -0.92
CA LYS A 243 15.25 -0.08 0.33
C LYS A 243 16.64 0.57 0.16
N ASN A 244 17.18 1.00 1.29
CA ASN A 244 18.59 1.47 1.37
C ASN A 244 19.47 0.36 1.96
N SER A 245 19.46 -0.81 1.33
CA SER A 245 20.27 -1.97 1.76
C SER A 245 20.66 -2.79 0.53
N PRO A 246 21.76 -3.54 0.56
CA PRO A 246 22.13 -4.42 -0.54
C PRO A 246 21.06 -5.49 -0.79
N VAL A 247 21.10 -6.06 -1.99
CA VAL A 247 20.29 -7.24 -2.32
C VAL A 247 20.78 -8.42 -1.51
N ILE A 248 19.86 -9.11 -0.85
CA ILE A 248 20.10 -10.35 -0.10
C ILE A 248 19.10 -11.41 -0.53
N ARG A 249 19.43 -12.69 -0.27
CA ARG A 249 18.55 -13.80 -0.51
C ARG A 249 17.87 -14.25 0.79
N ASN A 250 16.54 -14.48 0.74
CA ASN A 250 15.77 -15.09 1.82
C ASN A 250 15.29 -16.47 1.36
N GLU A 251 15.90 -17.53 1.90
CA GLU A 251 15.61 -18.90 1.50
C GLU A 251 14.24 -19.41 1.99
N GLU A 252 13.68 -18.80 3.03
CA GLU A 252 12.38 -19.19 3.59
C GLU A 252 11.18 -18.58 2.85
N ALA A 253 11.41 -17.49 2.10
CA ALA A 253 10.34 -16.79 1.41
C ALA A 253 9.85 -17.56 0.18
N TYR A 254 8.55 -17.43 -0.10
CA TYR A 254 7.92 -18.02 -1.28
C TYR A 254 8.32 -17.28 -2.55
N ASN A 255 8.73 -18.04 -3.58
CA ASN A 255 8.99 -17.56 -4.92
C ASN A 255 7.78 -17.88 -5.81
N PHE A 256 7.11 -16.85 -6.32
CA PHE A 256 5.89 -16.99 -7.14
C PHE A 256 6.14 -16.85 -8.64
N SER A 257 7.38 -16.96 -9.11
CA SER A 257 7.73 -16.75 -10.52
C SER A 257 6.96 -17.64 -11.50
N ASP A 258 6.62 -18.87 -11.06
CA ASP A 258 5.93 -19.85 -11.90
C ASP A 258 4.42 -19.96 -11.58
N CYS A 259 3.88 -19.04 -10.76
CA CYS A 259 2.49 -19.09 -10.30
C CYS A 259 1.62 -18.05 -10.99
N ILE A 260 0.44 -18.46 -11.44
CA ILE A 260 -0.69 -17.60 -11.78
C ILE A 260 -1.94 -18.26 -11.23
N PHE A 261 -2.57 -17.64 -10.24
CA PHE A 261 -3.80 -18.11 -9.62
C PHE A 261 -5.00 -17.35 -10.19
N LYS A 262 -5.94 -18.06 -10.78
CA LYS A 262 -7.21 -17.46 -11.21
C LYS A 262 -8.03 -17.07 -10.01
N MET A 263 -8.68 -15.92 -10.08
CA MET A 263 -9.64 -15.47 -9.08
C MET A 263 -11.01 -15.29 -9.72
N THR A 264 -11.99 -16.03 -9.21
CA THR A 264 -13.37 -15.95 -9.69
C THR A 264 -13.99 -14.57 -9.44
N SER A 265 -15.10 -14.27 -10.14
CA SER A 265 -15.81 -12.99 -9.98
C SER A 265 -16.34 -12.72 -8.58
N ASN A 266 -16.46 -13.74 -7.73
CA ASN A 266 -16.80 -13.61 -6.30
C ASN A 266 -15.60 -13.78 -5.35
N GLY A 267 -14.36 -13.65 -5.85
CA GLY A 267 -13.16 -13.55 -5.03
C GLY A 267 -12.55 -14.86 -4.53
N LYS A 268 -12.97 -16.02 -5.07
CA LYS A 268 -12.30 -17.30 -4.77
C LYS A 268 -11.02 -17.41 -5.57
N ILE A 269 -9.88 -17.55 -4.90
CA ILE A 269 -8.58 -17.82 -5.53
C ILE A 269 -8.46 -19.32 -5.72
N LEU A 270 -8.23 -19.75 -6.97
CA LEU A 270 -8.24 -21.15 -7.36
C LEU A 270 -6.81 -21.69 -7.45
N MET A 271 -6.60 -22.95 -7.05
CA MET A 271 -5.35 -23.66 -7.31
C MET A 271 -5.09 -23.74 -8.82
N ASN A 272 -3.82 -23.71 -9.24
CA ASN A 272 -3.45 -23.84 -10.64
C ASN A 272 -3.97 -25.14 -11.28
N TYR A 273 -3.98 -26.21 -10.49
CA TYR A 273 -4.53 -27.51 -10.89
C TYR A 273 -5.84 -27.77 -10.16
N PHE A 274 -6.75 -28.50 -10.79
CA PHE A 274 -8.06 -28.91 -10.27
C PHE A 274 -9.04 -27.77 -9.98
N GLN A 275 -8.64 -26.50 -10.09
CA GLN A 275 -9.47 -25.31 -9.86
C GLN A 275 -10.20 -25.32 -8.49
N ILE A 276 -9.57 -25.92 -7.45
CA ILE A 276 -10.11 -25.97 -6.10
C ILE A 276 -9.85 -24.61 -5.43
N PRO A 277 -10.86 -23.98 -4.79
CA PRO A 277 -10.67 -22.75 -4.06
C PRO A 277 -9.73 -22.88 -2.86
N MET A 278 -8.74 -22.02 -2.75
CA MET A 278 -7.85 -21.90 -1.60
C MET A 278 -8.53 -21.11 -0.48
N SER A 279 -9.56 -21.70 0.12
CA SER A 279 -10.46 -21.01 1.06
C SER A 279 -10.01 -21.06 2.53
N ASN A 280 -8.89 -21.67 2.83
CA ASN A 280 -8.27 -21.72 4.15
C ASN A 280 -6.78 -22.03 4.04
N SER A 281 -6.05 -21.90 5.17
CA SER A 281 -4.59 -22.08 5.20
C SER A 281 -4.11 -23.47 4.74
N PHE A 282 -4.89 -24.52 4.99
CA PHE A 282 -4.55 -25.87 4.55
C PHE A 282 -4.64 -25.99 3.02
N LEU A 283 -5.75 -25.58 2.43
CA LEU A 283 -5.94 -25.59 0.97
C LEU A 283 -4.98 -24.66 0.26
N GLN A 284 -4.65 -23.51 0.85
CA GLN A 284 -3.64 -22.60 0.32
C GLN A 284 -2.25 -23.27 0.28
N LYS A 285 -1.83 -23.97 1.34
CA LYS A 285 -0.57 -24.72 1.33
C LYS A 285 -0.54 -25.78 0.23
N ILE A 286 -1.63 -26.52 0.04
CA ILE A 286 -1.74 -27.48 -1.05
C ILE A 286 -1.61 -26.79 -2.41
N GLY A 287 -2.33 -25.68 -2.63
CA GLY A 287 -2.27 -24.92 -3.88
C GLY A 287 -0.86 -24.42 -4.20
N PHE A 288 -0.14 -23.96 -3.18
CA PHE A 288 1.23 -23.47 -3.33
C PHE A 288 2.23 -24.59 -3.69
N MET A 289 2.01 -25.81 -3.25
CA MET A 289 2.90 -26.95 -3.59
C MET A 289 3.05 -27.21 -5.09
N PHE A 290 2.14 -26.70 -5.92
CA PHE A 290 2.14 -27.00 -7.37
C PHE A 290 2.94 -26.00 -8.20
N CYS A 291 3.21 -24.80 -7.71
CA CYS A 291 3.92 -23.77 -8.50
C CYS A 291 4.86 -22.90 -7.68
N VAL A 292 4.73 -22.84 -6.35
CA VAL A 292 5.52 -21.95 -5.51
C VAL A 292 6.87 -22.56 -5.19
N GLY A 293 7.95 -21.87 -5.55
CA GLY A 293 9.32 -22.17 -5.15
C GLY A 293 9.68 -21.59 -3.78
N ARG A 294 10.94 -21.73 -3.42
CA ARG A 294 11.57 -21.10 -2.24
C ARG A 294 12.80 -20.32 -2.65
N GLY A 295 13.12 -19.33 -1.85
CA GLY A 295 14.27 -18.46 -2.08
C GLY A 295 13.97 -17.30 -3.01
N VAL A 296 14.01 -16.08 -2.47
CA VAL A 296 13.81 -14.83 -3.21
C VAL A 296 14.96 -13.87 -2.97
N ASP A 297 15.26 -13.08 -3.98
CA ASP A 297 16.23 -12.01 -3.90
C ASP A 297 15.51 -10.68 -3.70
N PHE A 298 15.88 -9.92 -2.67
CA PHE A 298 15.26 -8.65 -2.37
C PHE A 298 16.25 -7.65 -1.80
N GLY A 299 16.05 -6.37 -2.07
CA GLY A 299 16.92 -5.30 -1.61
C GLY A 299 17.04 -4.15 -2.59
N GLY A 300 17.72 -3.10 -2.18
CA GLY A 300 17.76 -1.82 -2.84
C GLY A 300 18.55 -1.79 -4.15
N ASN A 301 18.02 -0.99 -5.09
CA ASN A 301 18.73 -0.46 -6.24
C ASN A 301 18.76 1.07 -6.12
N PRO A 302 19.92 1.72 -5.90
CA PRO A 302 19.98 3.16 -5.63
C PRO A 302 19.36 4.04 -6.72
N ILE A 303 19.45 3.63 -7.99
CA ILE A 303 18.89 4.36 -9.13
C ILE A 303 17.37 4.26 -9.10
N SER A 304 16.85 3.04 -8.99
CA SER A 304 15.42 2.77 -8.98
C SER A 304 14.74 3.33 -7.72
N ARG A 305 15.41 3.24 -6.56
CA ARG A 305 14.97 3.91 -5.35
C ARG A 305 14.79 5.42 -5.56
N LYS A 306 15.80 6.10 -6.10
CA LYS A 306 15.71 7.55 -6.38
C LYS A 306 14.54 7.86 -7.32
N LYS A 307 14.40 7.09 -8.41
CA LYS A 307 13.33 7.27 -9.39
C LYS A 307 11.95 7.04 -8.76
N SER A 308 11.80 6.02 -7.90
CA SER A 308 10.52 5.69 -7.26
C SER A 308 10.08 6.76 -6.25
N PHE A 309 11.01 7.36 -5.49
CA PHE A 309 10.70 8.47 -4.61
C PHE A 309 10.22 9.70 -5.40
N ILE A 310 10.89 10.04 -6.50
CA ILE A 310 10.49 11.15 -7.39
C ILE A 310 9.10 10.87 -7.96
N PHE A 311 8.90 9.69 -8.53
CA PHE A 311 7.61 9.29 -9.11
C PHE A 311 6.48 9.35 -8.08
N SER A 312 6.73 8.82 -6.89
CA SER A 312 5.75 8.80 -5.81
C SER A 312 5.33 10.21 -5.37
N LYS A 313 6.30 11.11 -5.27
CA LYS A 313 6.06 12.53 -4.99
C LYS A 313 5.17 13.17 -6.06
N GLU A 314 5.50 12.98 -7.34
CA GLU A 314 4.74 13.50 -8.47
C GLU A 314 3.33 12.92 -8.55
N PHE A 315 3.19 11.61 -8.31
CA PHE A 315 1.89 10.93 -8.31
C PHE A 315 0.98 11.47 -7.20
N MET A 316 1.48 11.61 -5.97
CA MET A 316 0.69 12.17 -4.87
C MET A 316 0.43 13.67 -5.03
N GLN A 317 1.35 14.44 -5.62
CA GLN A 317 1.12 15.83 -5.99
C GLN A 317 -0.11 15.93 -6.92
N LYS A 318 -0.08 15.19 -8.03
CA LYS A 318 -1.12 15.20 -9.05
C LYS A 318 -2.47 14.69 -8.56
N THR A 319 -2.50 13.72 -7.64
CA THR A 319 -3.76 13.06 -7.23
C THR A 319 -4.38 13.64 -5.97
N LEU A 320 -3.61 14.37 -5.16
CA LEU A 320 -4.07 14.87 -3.86
C LEU A 320 -3.95 16.39 -3.70
N LEU A 321 -3.06 17.07 -4.43
CA LEU A 321 -2.78 18.50 -4.22
C LEU A 321 -3.24 19.37 -5.39
N ASP A 322 -3.18 18.88 -6.63
CA ASP A 322 -3.67 19.55 -7.83
C ASP A 322 -5.18 19.35 -7.99
#